data_f7debe06776db8bbefe16cf08e733e8e
#
_entry.id   f7debe06776db8bbefe16cf08e733e8e
#
_cell.length_a   1.000
_cell.length_b   1.000
_cell.length_c   1.000
_cell.angle_alpha   90.00
_cell.angle_beta   90.00
_cell.angle_gamma   90.00
#
_symmetry.space_group_name_H-M   'P 1'
#
loop_
_entity.id
_entity.type
_entity.pdbx_description
1 polymer ?
#
loop_
_entity_poly.entity_id
_entity_poly.type
_entity_poly.pdbx_seq_one_letter_code
_entity_poly.pdbx_strand_id
1 'polypeptide(L)'
;VTTSSSRSLADWFTAFERDAFRLETLDDYSQSGGVEAYQAFLAGRDQPESYKAAAWLTTVRNATAAGKRMYRVHILSRPLTDYLRFELSWGYRRNMTAGEEFFILDTTERDNPIPDAPDFWMFDDSTVGMMAYDGAGKYLGSEFLSDEDRLAEFRHYRNTALAHAVPFTDWWAQHAE
;
A
#
# COMPACT_ATOMS: atom_id res chain seq x y z
N VAL A 1 -23.56 -0.36 28.26
CA VAL A 1 -23.30 -0.18 26.83
C VAL A 1 -21.90 0.39 26.72
N THR A 2 -20.91 -0.48 26.56
CA THR A 2 -19.51 -0.10 26.34
C THR A 2 -19.36 0.28 24.88
N THR A 3 -19.28 1.56 24.59
CA THR A 3 -18.82 2.06 23.30
C THR A 3 -17.36 1.64 23.13
N SER A 4 -17.13 0.54 22.44
CA SER A 4 -15.81 0.20 21.92
C SER A 4 -15.43 1.31 20.95
N SER A 5 -14.52 2.19 21.34
CA SER A 5 -13.91 3.17 20.47
C SER A 5 -13.09 2.36 19.45
N SER A 6 -13.61 2.18 18.24
CA SER A 6 -12.88 1.51 17.17
C SER A 6 -11.64 2.35 16.85
N ARG A 7 -10.46 1.74 16.98
CA ARG A 7 -9.19 2.38 16.57
C ARG A 7 -9.27 2.75 15.10
N SER A 8 -8.81 3.95 14.77
CA SER A 8 -8.66 4.38 13.39
C SER A 8 -7.43 3.71 12.75
N LEU A 9 -7.31 3.80 11.44
CA LEU A 9 -6.13 3.34 10.72
C LEU A 9 -4.85 4.05 11.22
N ALA A 10 -4.94 5.35 11.52
CA ALA A 10 -3.83 6.12 12.08
C ALA A 10 -3.39 5.61 13.46
N ASP A 11 -4.33 5.17 14.29
CA ASP A 11 -4.01 4.58 15.60
C ASP A 11 -3.25 3.26 15.44
N TRP A 12 -3.59 2.45 14.43
CA TRP A 12 -2.89 1.20 14.14
C TRP A 12 -1.46 1.44 13.66
N PHE A 13 -1.20 2.47 12.84
CA PHE A 13 0.17 2.82 12.45
C PHE A 13 1.05 3.28 13.62
N THR A 14 0.45 3.69 14.73
CA THR A 14 1.19 4.00 15.96
C THR A 14 1.35 2.78 16.86
N ALA A 15 0.36 1.88 16.87
CA ALA A 15 0.24 0.80 17.85
C ALA A 15 0.91 -0.52 17.43
N PHE A 16 1.12 -0.80 16.13
CA PHE A 16 1.71 -2.07 15.72
C PHE A 16 3.14 -2.23 16.26
N GLU A 17 3.55 -3.48 16.49
CA GLU A 17 4.79 -3.79 17.21
C GLU A 17 5.89 -4.40 16.31
N ARG A 18 5.51 -5.19 15.31
CA ARG A 18 6.44 -5.95 14.47
C ARG A 18 6.40 -5.55 13.01
N ASP A 19 5.24 -5.71 12.39
CA ASP A 19 5.09 -5.45 10.97
C ASP A 19 3.72 -4.91 10.57
N ALA A 20 3.71 -4.16 9.48
CA ALA A 20 2.52 -3.70 8.79
C ALA A 20 2.65 -4.03 7.30
N PHE A 21 1.76 -4.91 6.82
CA PHE A 21 1.66 -5.32 5.43
C PHE A 21 0.50 -4.63 4.74
N ARG A 22 0.70 -4.19 3.50
CA ARG A 22 -0.34 -3.63 2.63
C ARG A 22 -0.51 -4.47 1.37
N LEU A 23 -1.74 -4.82 1.02
CA LEU A 23 -2.09 -5.27 -0.33
C LEU A 23 -2.80 -4.14 -1.07
N GLU A 24 -2.34 -3.80 -2.26
CA GLU A 24 -2.92 -2.82 -3.17
C GLU A 24 -3.39 -3.54 -4.44
N THR A 25 -4.65 -3.31 -4.84
CA THR A 25 -5.28 -4.01 -5.95
C THR A 25 -5.83 -3.08 -7.03
N LEU A 26 -5.82 -1.75 -6.80
CA LEU A 26 -6.34 -0.76 -7.73
C LEU A 26 -5.22 -0.14 -8.58
N ASP A 27 -5.57 0.21 -9.81
CA ASP A 27 -4.67 0.90 -10.74
C ASP A 27 -4.68 2.43 -10.57
N ASP A 28 -5.58 2.96 -9.73
CA ASP A 28 -5.74 4.39 -9.49
C ASP A 28 -6.26 4.69 -8.07
N TYR A 29 -5.45 5.39 -7.28
CA TYR A 29 -5.80 5.94 -5.96
C TYR A 29 -5.77 7.47 -5.95
N SER A 30 -5.83 8.12 -7.12
CA SER A 30 -5.63 9.58 -7.25
C SER A 30 -6.63 10.43 -6.45
N GLN A 31 -7.78 9.85 -6.09
CA GLN A 31 -8.79 10.51 -5.26
C GLN A 31 -8.59 10.32 -3.74
N SER A 32 -7.57 9.55 -3.34
CA SER A 32 -7.34 9.18 -1.93
C SER A 32 -6.19 9.94 -1.26
N GLY A 33 -5.48 10.80 -1.98
CA GLY A 33 -4.38 11.60 -1.47
C GLY A 33 -3.33 11.92 -2.53
N GLY A 34 -2.42 12.84 -2.22
CA GLY A 34 -1.35 13.22 -3.14
C GLY A 34 -1.81 13.93 -4.43
N VAL A 35 -3.03 14.47 -4.44
CA VAL A 35 -3.66 15.09 -5.62
C VAL A 35 -2.77 16.18 -6.24
N GLU A 36 -2.20 17.07 -5.41
CA GLU A 36 -1.29 18.13 -5.88
C GLU A 36 -0.04 17.55 -6.55
N ALA A 37 0.56 16.51 -5.95
CA ALA A 37 1.74 15.87 -6.51
C ALA A 37 1.41 15.12 -7.81
N TYR A 38 0.28 14.45 -7.87
CA TYR A 38 -0.15 13.78 -9.10
C TYR A 38 -0.41 14.80 -10.23
N GLN A 39 -1.06 15.94 -9.94
CA GLN A 39 -1.24 17.00 -10.92
C GLN A 39 0.11 17.61 -11.36
N ALA A 40 1.06 17.77 -10.45
CA ALA A 40 2.41 18.21 -10.79
C ALA A 40 3.11 17.23 -11.72
N PHE A 41 3.01 15.91 -11.44
CA PHE A 41 3.54 14.86 -12.28
C PHE A 41 2.96 14.88 -13.70
N LEU A 42 1.63 14.94 -13.83
CA LEU A 42 0.94 15.01 -15.13
C LEU A 42 1.34 16.26 -15.93
N ALA A 43 1.63 17.36 -15.24
CA ALA A 43 2.06 18.62 -15.86
C ALA A 43 3.58 18.68 -16.13
N GLY A 44 4.33 17.61 -15.87
CA GLY A 44 5.80 17.59 -16.03
C GLY A 44 6.53 18.56 -15.11
N ARG A 45 5.94 18.90 -13.96
CA ARG A 45 6.54 19.79 -12.95
C ARG A 45 7.33 18.98 -11.92
N ASP A 46 8.18 19.69 -11.14
CA ASP A 46 8.90 19.11 -10.04
C ASP A 46 7.98 18.65 -8.91
N GLN A 47 8.47 17.72 -8.08
CA GLN A 47 7.75 17.26 -6.89
C GLN A 47 7.52 18.43 -5.92
N PRO A 48 6.28 18.66 -5.46
CA PRO A 48 6.00 19.67 -4.44
C PRO A 48 6.76 19.39 -3.13
N GLU A 49 7.17 20.43 -2.43
CA GLU A 49 7.87 20.29 -1.14
C GLU A 49 6.99 19.61 -0.07
N SER A 50 5.69 19.89 -0.07
CA SER A 50 4.70 19.21 0.78
C SER A 50 4.70 17.69 0.56
N TYR A 51 4.88 17.25 -0.67
CA TYR A 51 4.97 15.83 -1.02
C TYR A 51 6.29 15.20 -0.55
N LYS A 52 7.41 15.89 -0.73
CA LYS A 52 8.73 15.43 -0.27
C LYS A 52 8.80 15.30 1.26
N ALA A 53 8.07 16.16 1.99
CA ALA A 53 8.03 16.20 3.45
C ALA A 53 6.76 15.59 4.05
N ALA A 54 6.07 14.68 3.33
CA ALA A 54 4.81 14.10 3.77
C ALA A 54 4.93 13.38 5.14
N ALA A 55 3.91 13.53 5.98
CA ALA A 55 3.84 12.92 7.31
C ALA A 55 4.02 11.38 7.29
N TRP A 56 3.61 10.73 6.21
CA TRP A 56 3.82 9.30 6.00
C TRP A 56 5.29 8.88 6.11
N LEU A 57 6.21 9.68 5.57
CA LEU A 57 7.64 9.39 5.66
C LEU A 57 8.13 9.39 7.11
N THR A 58 7.59 10.25 7.95
CA THR A 58 7.91 10.26 9.39
C THR A 58 7.37 9.00 10.06
N THR A 59 6.16 8.57 9.74
CA THR A 59 5.58 7.32 10.24
C THR A 59 6.47 6.13 9.87
N VAL A 60 6.86 6.00 8.61
CA VAL A 60 7.73 4.91 8.14
C VAL A 60 9.10 4.95 8.80
N ARG A 61 9.76 6.13 8.85
CA ARG A 61 11.09 6.27 9.50
C ARG A 61 11.05 5.88 10.97
N ASN A 62 10.03 6.31 11.70
CA ASN A 62 9.89 5.97 13.11
C ASN A 62 9.69 4.46 13.31
N ALA A 63 8.89 3.82 12.47
CA ALA A 63 8.68 2.38 12.52
C ALA A 63 9.97 1.62 12.20
N THR A 64 10.65 1.96 11.11
CA THR A 64 11.91 1.28 10.70
C THR A 64 13.04 1.53 11.69
N ALA A 65 13.16 2.73 12.27
CA ALA A 65 14.13 3.03 13.33
C ALA A 65 13.87 2.23 14.61
N ALA A 66 12.61 1.86 14.86
CA ALA A 66 12.22 0.97 15.96
C ALA A 66 12.36 -0.53 15.64
N GLY A 67 12.93 -0.89 14.48
CA GLY A 67 13.11 -2.27 14.05
C GLY A 67 11.84 -2.95 13.52
N LYS A 68 10.78 -2.18 13.25
CA LYS A 68 9.53 -2.68 12.68
C LYS A 68 9.62 -2.69 11.15
N ARG A 69 8.88 -3.60 10.53
CA ARG A 69 8.81 -3.73 9.08
C ARG A 69 7.52 -3.11 8.53
N MET A 70 7.64 -2.31 7.47
CA MET A 70 6.51 -1.83 6.67
C MET A 70 6.73 -2.22 5.22
N TYR A 71 5.79 -2.94 4.64
CA TYR A 71 5.96 -3.48 3.30
C TYR A 71 4.64 -3.64 2.56
N ARG A 72 4.71 -3.57 1.22
CA ARG A 72 3.54 -3.66 0.36
C ARG A 72 3.76 -4.62 -0.80
N VAL A 73 2.66 -5.24 -1.24
CA VAL A 73 2.52 -5.83 -2.57
C VAL A 73 1.48 -5.04 -3.33
N HIS A 74 1.81 -4.60 -4.53
CA HIS A 74 0.86 -4.05 -5.50
C HIS A 74 0.62 -5.06 -6.59
N ILE A 75 -0.64 -5.44 -6.80
CA ILE A 75 -1.08 -6.25 -7.92
C ILE A 75 -1.43 -5.30 -9.05
N LEU A 76 -0.72 -5.38 -10.17
CA LEU A 76 -0.91 -4.50 -11.31
C LEU A 76 -0.73 -5.24 -12.65
N SER A 77 -1.14 -4.61 -13.73
CA SER A 77 -0.87 -5.06 -15.10
C SER A 77 -0.36 -3.90 -15.96
N ARG A 78 0.31 -4.24 -17.05
CA ARG A 78 0.83 -3.29 -18.04
C ARG A 78 -0.06 -3.26 -19.29
N PRO A 79 -0.19 -2.13 -19.99
CA PRO A 79 0.53 -0.87 -19.76
C PRO A 79 0.08 -0.17 -18.48
N LEU A 80 1.01 0.51 -17.79
CA LEU A 80 0.72 1.26 -16.59
C LEU A 80 -0.21 2.45 -16.87
N THR A 81 -1.16 2.70 -15.95
CA THR A 81 -1.92 3.96 -15.94
C THR A 81 -1.01 5.14 -15.59
N ASP A 82 -1.43 6.35 -15.88
CA ASP A 82 -0.69 7.55 -15.48
C ASP A 82 -0.52 7.63 -13.96
N TYR A 83 -1.53 7.18 -13.21
CA TYR A 83 -1.44 7.12 -11.76
C TYR A 83 -0.36 6.12 -11.29
N LEU A 84 -0.33 4.92 -11.83
CA LEU A 84 0.70 3.93 -11.50
C LEU A 84 2.10 4.42 -11.87
N ARG A 85 2.26 5.09 -13.02
CA ARG A 85 3.54 5.73 -13.39
C ARG A 85 3.99 6.75 -12.34
N PHE A 86 3.07 7.60 -11.89
CA PHE A 86 3.32 8.56 -10.81
C PHE A 86 3.69 7.85 -9.50
N GLU A 87 2.86 6.90 -9.06
CA GLU A 87 3.03 6.24 -7.78
C GLU A 87 4.35 5.45 -7.71
N LEU A 88 4.65 4.67 -8.76
CA LEU A 88 5.87 3.87 -8.82
C LEU A 88 7.13 4.74 -8.94
N SER A 89 7.10 5.77 -9.81
CA SER A 89 8.30 6.60 -10.06
C SER A 89 8.57 7.62 -8.95
N TRP A 90 7.54 8.18 -8.32
CA TRP A 90 7.66 9.16 -7.26
C TRP A 90 7.38 8.58 -5.87
N GLY A 91 6.21 7.97 -5.69
CA GLY A 91 5.73 7.52 -4.39
C GLY A 91 6.59 6.42 -3.79
N TYR A 92 6.75 5.32 -4.50
CA TYR A 92 7.51 4.17 -4.01
C TYR A 92 8.97 4.52 -3.78
N ARG A 93 9.62 5.16 -4.75
CA ARG A 93 11.02 5.56 -4.61
C ARG A 93 11.25 6.51 -3.43
N ARG A 94 10.34 7.46 -3.22
CA ARG A 94 10.38 8.35 -2.05
C ARG A 94 10.20 7.57 -0.74
N ASN A 95 9.20 6.69 -0.65
CA ASN A 95 8.89 5.95 0.56
C ASN A 95 9.99 4.94 0.92
N MET A 96 10.64 4.35 -0.07
CA MET A 96 11.80 3.48 0.14
C MET A 96 12.96 4.20 0.84
N THR A 97 13.13 5.51 0.64
CA THR A 97 14.14 6.30 1.36
C THR A 97 13.88 6.38 2.87
N ALA A 98 12.64 6.12 3.28
CA ALA A 98 12.23 6.05 4.68
C ALA A 98 12.28 4.62 5.25
N GLY A 99 12.51 3.61 4.39
CA GLY A 99 12.64 2.21 4.78
C GLY A 99 11.39 1.34 4.49
N GLU A 100 10.40 1.84 3.77
CA GLU A 100 9.26 1.02 3.31
C GLU A 100 9.71 0.11 2.16
N GLU A 101 9.29 -1.17 2.20
CA GLU A 101 9.62 -2.15 1.17
C GLU A 101 8.44 -2.33 0.21
N PHE A 102 8.74 -2.48 -1.08
CA PHE A 102 7.72 -2.66 -2.12
C PHE A 102 8.00 -3.87 -2.99
N PHE A 103 6.92 -4.58 -3.32
CA PHE A 103 6.93 -5.74 -4.21
C PHE A 103 5.83 -5.57 -5.27
N ILE A 104 6.08 -6.07 -6.46
CA ILE A 104 5.12 -6.04 -7.57
C ILE A 104 4.70 -7.45 -7.93
N LEU A 105 3.39 -7.69 -7.96
CA LEU A 105 2.75 -8.84 -8.55
C LEU A 105 2.20 -8.41 -9.90
N ASP A 106 2.98 -8.60 -10.94
CA ASP A 106 2.61 -8.25 -12.32
C ASP A 106 1.76 -9.37 -12.94
N THR A 107 0.51 -9.04 -13.28
CA THR A 107 -0.47 -9.97 -13.85
C THR A 107 -0.63 -9.79 -15.37
N THR A 108 0.28 -9.08 -16.03
CA THR A 108 0.21 -8.82 -17.47
C THR A 108 0.21 -10.11 -18.31
N GLU A 109 1.05 -11.09 -17.92
CA GLU A 109 1.25 -12.33 -18.66
C GLU A 109 0.81 -13.58 -17.89
N ARG A 110 0.07 -13.41 -16.81
CA ARG A 110 -0.43 -14.50 -15.96
C ARG A 110 -1.72 -14.10 -15.23
N ASP A 111 -2.48 -15.11 -14.83
CA ASP A 111 -3.67 -14.88 -14.01
C ASP A 111 -3.28 -14.35 -12.61
N ASN A 112 -4.17 -13.52 -12.06
CA ASN A 112 -4.05 -13.10 -10.67
C ASN A 112 -4.34 -14.31 -9.76
N PRO A 113 -3.39 -14.74 -8.90
CA PRO A 113 -3.60 -15.91 -8.04
C PRO A 113 -4.59 -15.65 -6.89
N ILE A 114 -4.96 -14.40 -6.64
CA ILE A 114 -5.88 -13.97 -5.57
C ILE A 114 -6.86 -12.91 -6.09
N PRO A 115 -7.69 -13.24 -7.11
CA PRO A 115 -8.53 -12.25 -7.80
C PRO A 115 -9.58 -11.60 -6.90
N ASP A 116 -9.99 -12.29 -5.83
CA ASP A 116 -11.01 -11.82 -4.90
C ASP A 116 -10.45 -11.07 -3.68
N ALA A 117 -9.13 -10.91 -3.59
CA ALA A 117 -8.50 -10.21 -2.47
C ALA A 117 -8.84 -8.71 -2.51
N PRO A 118 -9.37 -8.16 -1.41
CA PRO A 118 -9.59 -6.72 -1.30
C PRO A 118 -8.27 -5.98 -0.97
N ASP A 119 -8.31 -4.67 -1.04
CA ASP A 119 -7.27 -3.83 -0.45
C ASP A 119 -7.30 -3.92 1.07
N PHE A 120 -6.15 -4.15 1.71
CA PHE A 120 -6.09 -4.20 3.16
C PHE A 120 -4.71 -3.85 3.73
N TRP A 121 -4.71 -3.42 4.99
CA TRP A 121 -3.55 -3.46 5.86
C TRP A 121 -3.67 -4.64 6.81
N MET A 122 -2.55 -5.31 7.10
CA MET A 122 -2.46 -6.31 8.18
C MET A 122 -1.36 -5.88 9.14
N PHE A 123 -1.70 -5.80 10.43
CA PHE A 123 -0.82 -5.40 11.51
C PHE A 123 -0.50 -6.60 12.40
N ASP A 124 0.79 -6.88 12.60
CA ASP A 124 1.30 -7.91 13.52
C ASP A 124 0.71 -9.31 13.34
N ASP A 125 0.18 -9.61 12.16
CA ASP A 125 -0.50 -10.88 11.86
C ASP A 125 -1.77 -11.13 12.70
N SER A 126 -2.29 -10.10 13.35
CA SER A 126 -3.36 -10.18 14.35
C SER A 126 -4.54 -9.25 14.10
N THR A 127 -4.41 -8.26 13.24
CA THR A 127 -5.48 -7.32 12.89
C THR A 127 -5.41 -6.96 11.42
N VAL A 128 -6.55 -6.98 10.77
CA VAL A 128 -6.71 -6.54 9.37
C VAL A 128 -7.60 -5.31 9.33
N GLY A 129 -7.16 -4.28 8.63
CA GLY A 129 -7.97 -3.15 8.21
C GLY A 129 -8.31 -3.28 6.73
N MET A 130 -9.52 -3.78 6.41
CA MET A 130 -10.02 -3.80 5.03
C MET A 130 -10.28 -2.37 4.58
N MET A 131 -9.74 -2.01 3.42
CA MET A 131 -9.86 -0.68 2.85
C MET A 131 -11.01 -0.65 1.84
N ALA A 132 -11.97 0.25 2.04
CA ALA A 132 -13.06 0.45 1.08
C ALA A 132 -12.78 1.66 0.18
N TYR A 133 -12.99 1.49 -1.12
CA TYR A 133 -12.86 2.53 -2.14
C TYR A 133 -14.13 2.59 -2.99
N ASP A 134 -14.43 3.77 -3.52
CA ASP A 134 -15.47 3.90 -4.55
C ASP A 134 -14.91 3.56 -5.95
N GLY A 135 -15.78 3.60 -6.96
CA GLY A 135 -15.40 3.29 -8.35
C GLY A 135 -14.40 4.27 -8.98
N ALA A 136 -14.08 5.37 -8.32
CA ALA A 136 -13.07 6.36 -8.74
C ALA A 136 -11.78 6.27 -7.91
N GLY A 137 -11.64 5.25 -7.06
CA GLY A 137 -10.46 5.05 -6.20
C GLY A 137 -10.39 6.00 -5.00
N LYS A 138 -11.53 6.61 -4.61
CA LYS A 138 -11.60 7.42 -3.40
C LYS A 138 -11.79 6.53 -2.17
N TYR A 139 -10.93 6.70 -1.18
CA TYR A 139 -11.01 6.00 0.08
C TYR A 139 -12.29 6.37 0.87
N LEU A 140 -13.05 5.36 1.27
CA LEU A 140 -14.33 5.50 1.99
C LEU A 140 -14.23 5.13 3.48
N GLY A 141 -13.17 4.46 3.90
CA GLY A 141 -12.97 4.03 5.28
C GLY A 141 -12.37 2.63 5.38
N SER A 142 -12.16 2.18 6.61
CA SER A 142 -11.65 0.82 6.90
C SER A 142 -12.56 0.11 7.88
N GLU A 143 -12.75 -1.19 7.62
CA GLU A 143 -13.34 -2.14 8.56
C GLU A 143 -12.24 -2.98 9.19
N PHE A 144 -12.21 -3.08 10.53
CA PHE A 144 -11.19 -3.81 11.25
C PHE A 144 -11.68 -5.18 11.71
N LEU A 145 -10.86 -6.20 11.46
CA LEU A 145 -11.11 -7.61 11.75
C LEU A 145 -9.97 -8.16 12.59
N SER A 146 -10.31 -9.04 13.54
CA SER A 146 -9.33 -9.72 14.40
C SER A 146 -9.75 -11.16 14.76
N ASP A 147 -10.83 -11.65 14.16
CA ASP A 147 -11.25 -13.05 14.34
C ASP A 147 -10.36 -14.00 13.52
N GLU A 148 -10.03 -15.16 14.09
CA GLU A 148 -9.00 -16.06 13.55
C GLU A 148 -9.37 -16.64 12.18
N ASP A 149 -10.65 -16.94 11.93
CA ASP A 149 -11.07 -17.49 10.64
C ASP A 149 -10.85 -16.48 9.50
N ARG A 150 -11.18 -15.22 9.77
CA ARG A 150 -10.94 -14.13 8.80
C ARG A 150 -9.45 -13.83 8.67
N LEU A 151 -8.69 -13.83 9.76
CA LEU A 151 -7.24 -13.64 9.71
C LEU A 151 -6.55 -14.71 8.87
N ALA A 152 -7.01 -15.96 8.93
CA ALA A 152 -6.46 -17.05 8.11
C ALA A 152 -6.62 -16.77 6.60
N GLU A 153 -7.76 -16.22 6.18
CA GLU A 153 -8.01 -15.80 4.79
C GLU A 153 -7.02 -14.70 4.35
N PHE A 154 -6.86 -13.64 5.15
CA PHE A 154 -5.98 -12.53 4.83
C PHE A 154 -4.49 -12.90 4.88
N ARG A 155 -4.09 -13.81 5.77
CA ARG A 155 -2.75 -14.43 5.75
C ARG A 155 -2.52 -15.21 4.45
N HIS A 156 -3.52 -15.93 3.96
CA HIS A 156 -3.44 -16.59 2.68
C HIS A 156 -3.23 -15.58 1.54
N TYR A 157 -4.00 -14.50 1.48
CA TYR A 157 -3.80 -13.43 0.49
C TYR A 157 -2.40 -12.85 0.54
N ARG A 158 -1.92 -12.46 1.71
CA ARG A 158 -0.56 -11.92 1.89
C ARG A 158 0.51 -12.91 1.43
N ASN A 159 0.44 -14.14 1.91
CA ASN A 159 1.46 -15.14 1.61
C ASN A 159 1.49 -15.51 0.13
N THR A 160 0.33 -15.64 -0.50
CA THR A 160 0.21 -15.88 -1.95
C THR A 160 0.74 -14.69 -2.74
N ALA A 161 0.37 -13.46 -2.38
CA ALA A 161 0.87 -12.26 -3.03
C ALA A 161 2.41 -12.20 -2.99
N LEU A 162 3.01 -12.39 -1.82
CA LEU A 162 4.47 -12.38 -1.65
C LEU A 162 5.17 -13.52 -2.40
N ALA A 163 4.57 -14.70 -2.47
CA ALA A 163 5.14 -15.85 -3.20
C ALA A 163 5.21 -15.62 -4.72
N HIS A 164 4.36 -14.75 -5.25
CA HIS A 164 4.26 -14.45 -6.68
C HIS A 164 4.80 -13.07 -7.06
N ALA A 165 5.07 -12.20 -6.10
CA ALA A 165 5.64 -10.88 -6.34
C ALA A 165 7.16 -10.91 -6.40
N VAL A 166 7.73 -9.87 -7.03
CA VAL A 166 9.17 -9.62 -7.07
C VAL A 166 9.47 -8.25 -6.43
N PRO A 167 10.68 -8.03 -5.88
CA PRO A 167 11.06 -6.72 -5.36
C PRO A 167 10.84 -5.63 -6.40
N PHE A 168 10.30 -4.50 -5.98
CA PHE A 168 10.01 -3.37 -6.88
C PHE A 168 11.25 -2.91 -7.65
N THR A 169 12.40 -2.86 -7.02
CA THR A 169 13.66 -2.45 -7.68
C THR A 169 14.00 -3.35 -8.87
N ASP A 170 13.81 -4.65 -8.73
CA ASP A 170 14.12 -5.63 -9.78
C ASP A 170 13.11 -5.55 -10.92
N TRP A 171 11.82 -5.40 -10.56
CA TRP A 171 10.74 -5.21 -11.53
C TRP A 171 10.91 -3.89 -12.30
N TRP A 172 11.20 -2.78 -11.57
CA TRP A 172 11.36 -1.45 -12.16
C TRP A 172 12.54 -1.38 -13.13
N ALA A 173 13.64 -2.04 -12.80
CA ALA A 173 14.82 -2.09 -13.68
C ALA A 173 14.52 -2.75 -15.05
N GLN A 174 13.49 -3.58 -15.13
CA GLN A 174 13.09 -4.29 -16.36
C GLN A 174 11.94 -3.59 -17.10
N HIS A 175 11.13 -2.77 -16.44
CA HIS A 175 9.87 -2.26 -16.95
C HIS A 175 9.71 -0.73 -16.82
N ALA A 176 10.68 0.00 -16.27
CA ALA A 176 10.70 1.46 -16.29
C ALA A 176 10.85 1.94 -17.75
N GLU A 177 9.84 2.65 -18.24
CA GLU A 177 9.88 3.37 -19.50
C GLU A 177 10.41 4.79 -19.34
#